data_2f4a28d3606d439ec7352365b239c99d
#
_entry.id   2f4a28d3606d439ec7352365b239c99d
#
_cell.length_a   1.000
_cell.length_b   1.000
_cell.length_c   1.000
_cell.angle_alpha   90.00
_cell.angle_beta   90.00
_cell.angle_gamma   90.00
#
_symmetry.space_group_name_H-M   'P 1'
#
loop_
_entity.id
_entity.type
_entity.pdbx_description
1 polymer ?
#
loop_
_entity_poly.entity_id
_entity_poly.type
_entity_poly.pdbx_seq_one_letter_code
_entity_poly.pdbx_strand_id
1 'polypeptide(L)' 'MLESESRIVFEYPDHQIEIVWNGSATFNVFTGGKNVDCFTDYSCKTMDQAQKSSNEWLEEQLKEETLDNADPN' A
#
# COMPACT_ATOMS: atom_id res chain seq x y z
N MET A 1 8.31 3.12 25.06
CA MET A 1 8.07 2.92 24.77
C MET A 1 7.71 2.67 24.06
N LEU A 2 7.67 2.36 23.81
CA LEU A 2 7.35 1.97 23.20
C LEU A 2 7.20 1.66 22.38
N GLU A 3 7.31 1.42 21.93
CA GLU A 3 7.25 1.05 21.20
C GLU A 3 6.88 0.48 20.54
N SER A 4 6.99 0.16 20.66
CA SER A 4 6.52 -0.68 20.20
C SER A 4 5.82 -0.72 19.08
N GLU A 5 5.96 -0.27 18.33
CA GLU A 5 5.27 -0.27 17.27
C GLU A 5 5.57 -1.22 16.33
N SER A 6 4.76 -1.95 15.77
CA SER A 6 4.96 -2.92 14.77
C SER A 6 4.70 -2.34 13.44
N ARG A 7 5.11 -1.16 13.25
CA ARG A 7 4.84 -0.50 12.02
C ARG A 7 5.81 -0.95 10.96
N ILE A 8 5.35 -1.35 9.81
CA ILE A 8 6.18 -1.82 8.72
C ILE A 8 5.89 -0.98 7.49
N VAL A 9 6.95 -0.52 6.82
CA VAL A 9 6.81 0.35 5.68
C VAL A 9 7.24 -0.40 4.43
N PHE A 10 6.39 -0.43 3.43
CA PHE A 10 6.70 -0.99 2.13
C PHE A 10 6.91 0.17 1.17
N GLU A 11 8.13 0.33 0.67
CA GLU A 11 8.46 1.46 -0.17
C GLU A 11 8.43 1.06 -1.63
N TYR A 12 7.85 1.93 -2.44
CA TYR A 12 7.80 1.74 -3.88
C TYR A 12 8.36 2.99 -4.53
N PRO A 13 9.69 3.11 -4.54
CA PRO A 13 10.31 4.36 -5.01
C PRO A 13 10.02 4.66 -6.47
N ASP A 14 9.81 3.66 -7.28
CA ASP A 14 9.49 3.89 -8.68
C ASP A 14 8.19 4.66 -8.83
N HIS A 15 7.33 4.57 -7.85
CA HIS A 15 6.03 5.23 -7.90
C HIS A 15 5.90 6.30 -6.84
N GLN A 16 6.96 6.50 -6.04
CA GLN A 16 6.96 7.49 -4.98
C GLN A 16 5.84 7.22 -3.99
N ILE A 17 5.63 5.96 -3.70
CA ILE A 17 4.56 5.55 -2.79
C ILE A 17 5.17 4.78 -1.64
N GLU A 18 4.64 5.02 -0.45
CA GLU A 18 4.98 4.25 0.74
C GLU A 18 3.70 3.75 1.35
N ILE A 19 3.66 2.48 1.68
CA ILE A 19 2.49 1.90 2.33
C ILE A 19 2.91 1.42 3.70
N VAL A 20 2.26 1.94 4.72
CA VAL A 20 2.58 1.64 6.11
C VAL A 20 1.53 0.70 6.66
N TRP A 21 1.98 -0.47 7.11
CA TRP A 21 1.10 -1.48 7.68
C TRP A 21 1.23 -1.40 9.20
N ASN A 22 0.11 -1.36 9.88
CA ASN A 22 0.15 -1.20 11.33
C ASN A 22 0.34 -2.53 12.06
N GLY A 23 0.59 -3.59 11.34
CA GLY A 23 0.80 -4.88 11.98
C GLY A 23 -0.48 -5.67 12.18
N SER A 24 -1.58 -5.13 11.76
CA SER A 24 -2.86 -5.80 11.93
C SER A 24 -3.59 -5.87 10.59
N ALA A 25 -4.49 -4.94 10.34
CA ALA A 25 -5.25 -5.02 9.11
C ALA A 25 -5.28 -3.70 8.37
N THR A 26 -4.68 -2.67 8.91
CA THR A 26 -4.81 -1.34 8.36
C THR A 26 -3.55 -0.94 7.61
N PHE A 27 -3.75 -0.42 6.41
CA PHE A 27 -2.65 0.05 5.58
C PHE A 27 -2.90 1.51 5.25
N ASN A 28 -1.90 2.33 5.41
CA ASN A 28 -1.98 3.75 5.06
C ASN A 28 -1.02 4.01 3.93
N VAL A 29 -1.49 4.71 2.91
CA VAL A 29 -0.70 4.98 1.73
C VAL A 29 -0.26 6.43 1.75
N PHE A 30 1.04 6.63 1.56
CA PHE A 30 1.62 7.96 1.58
C PHE A 30 2.33 8.22 0.27
N THR A 31 2.29 9.46 -0.16
CA THR A 31 3.07 9.88 -1.29
C THR A 31 3.59 11.28 -1.00
N GLY A 32 4.89 11.46 -1.15
CA GLY A 32 5.49 12.75 -0.84
C GLY A 32 5.31 13.14 0.62
N GLY A 33 5.20 12.16 1.50
CA GLY A 33 5.02 12.46 2.91
C GLY A 33 3.58 12.72 3.32
N LYS A 34 2.67 12.65 2.38
CA LYS A 34 1.27 12.90 2.69
C LYS A 34 0.47 11.62 2.63
N ASN A 35 -0.41 11.44 3.58
CA ASN A 35 -1.31 10.29 3.58
C ASN A 35 -2.41 10.56 2.55
N VAL A 36 -2.41 9.75 1.49
CA VAL A 36 -3.34 9.97 0.39
C VAL A 36 -4.43 8.92 0.32
N ASP A 37 -4.25 7.78 1.00
CA ASP A 37 -5.26 6.74 0.94
C ASP A 37 -5.04 5.79 2.09
N CYS A 38 -5.99 4.92 2.31
CA CYS A 38 -5.83 3.85 3.28
C CYS A 38 -6.74 2.71 2.86
N PHE A 39 -6.38 1.52 3.27
CA PHE A 39 -7.20 0.37 2.99
C PHE A 39 -7.01 -0.65 4.10
N THR A 40 -7.89 -1.63 4.16
CA THR A 40 -7.82 -2.66 5.17
C THR A 40 -7.84 -4.02 4.51
N ASP A 41 -7.20 -4.98 5.16
CA ASP A 41 -7.19 -6.36 4.69
C ASP A 41 -7.11 -7.25 5.91
N TYR A 42 -8.25 -7.75 6.32
CA TYR A 42 -8.31 -8.53 7.54
C TYR A 42 -7.74 -9.93 7.39
N SER A 43 -7.39 -10.31 6.18
CA SER A 43 -6.78 -11.62 5.97
C SER A 43 -5.28 -11.61 6.18
N CYS A 44 -4.69 -10.44 6.38
CA CYS A 44 -3.25 -10.34 6.58
C CYS A 44 -2.87 -10.77 7.97
N LYS A 45 -1.99 -11.74 8.07
CA LYS A 45 -1.51 -12.21 9.36
C LYS A 45 0.00 -12.21 9.45
N THR A 46 0.68 -12.06 8.34
CA THR A 46 2.13 -12.06 8.33
C THR A 46 2.62 -10.93 7.46
N MET A 47 3.90 -10.62 7.59
CA MET A 47 4.48 -9.57 6.77
C MET A 47 4.42 -9.94 5.29
N ASP A 48 4.58 -11.20 4.97
CA ASP A 48 4.50 -11.63 3.58
C ASP A 48 3.12 -11.33 3.00
N GLN A 49 2.09 -11.62 3.78
CA GLN A 49 0.74 -11.35 3.31
C GLN A 49 0.48 -9.85 3.20
N ALA A 50 1.03 -9.09 4.13
CA ALA A 50 0.87 -7.64 4.07
C ALA A 50 1.56 -7.07 2.84
N GLN A 51 2.74 -7.55 2.53
CA GLN A 51 3.43 -7.07 1.35
C GLN A 51 2.67 -7.44 0.09
N LYS A 52 2.11 -8.63 0.06
CA LYS A 52 1.33 -9.04 -1.09
C LYS A 52 0.11 -8.15 -1.26
N SER A 53 -0.57 -7.83 -0.18
CA SER A 53 -1.72 -6.95 -0.25
C SER A 53 -1.31 -5.56 -0.74
N SER A 54 -0.18 -5.05 -0.27
CA SER A 54 0.31 -3.77 -0.72
C SER A 54 0.60 -3.79 -2.22
N ASN A 55 1.25 -4.86 -2.68
CA ASN A 55 1.57 -5.00 -4.09
C ASN A 55 0.31 -5.05 -4.93
N GLU A 56 -0.68 -5.78 -4.46
CA GLU A 56 -1.93 -5.90 -5.20
C GLU A 56 -2.65 -4.57 -5.27
N TRP A 57 -2.64 -3.84 -4.16
CA TRP A 57 -3.28 -2.53 -4.18
C TRP A 57 -2.60 -1.62 -5.20
N LEU A 58 -1.27 -1.63 -5.20
CA LEU A 58 -0.54 -0.79 -6.12
C LEU A 58 -0.81 -1.19 -7.57
N GLU A 59 -0.81 -2.47 -7.85
CA GLU A 59 -1.08 -2.94 -9.19
C GLU A 59 -2.46 -2.55 -9.65
N GLU A 60 -3.41 -2.58 -8.76
CA GLU A 60 -4.75 -2.17 -9.11
C GLU A 60 -4.79 -0.70 -9.50
N GLN A 61 -4.08 0.14 -8.75
CA GLN A 61 -4.06 1.54 -9.05
C GLN A 61 -3.39 1.80 -10.40
N LEU A 62 -2.30 1.13 -10.65
CA LEU A 62 -1.60 1.30 -11.91
C LEU A 62 -2.42 0.78 -13.07
N LYS A 63 -3.11 -0.31 -12.84
CA LYS A 63 -3.93 -0.90 -13.88
C LYS A 63 -5.07 0.03 -14.25
N GLU A 64 -5.66 0.67 -13.27
CA GLU A 64 -6.74 1.59 -13.55
C GLU A 64 -6.24 2.77 -14.36
N GLU A 65 -5.09 3.30 -14.00
CA GLU A 65 -4.53 4.40 -14.76
C GLU A 65 -4.20 3.98 -16.16
N THR A 66 -3.63 2.80 -16.31
CA THR A 66 -3.26 2.31 -17.61
C THR A 66 -4.50 2.10 -18.48
N LEU A 67 -5.54 1.59 -17.90
CA LEU A 67 -6.76 1.39 -18.65
C LEU A 67 -7.32 2.71 -19.15
N ASP A 68 -7.30 3.72 -18.29
CA ASP A 68 -7.74 5.01 -18.71
C ASP A 68 -6.96 5.49 -19.89
N ASN A 69 -5.66 5.38 -19.81
CA ASN A 69 -4.81 5.85 -20.87
C ASN A 69 -4.87 4.98 -22.07
N ALA A 70 -5.02 3.70 -21.88
CA ALA A 70 -4.93 2.79 -22.97
C ALA A 70 -6.21 2.67 -23.75
N ASP A 71 -7.24 3.28 -23.28
CA ASP A 71 -8.48 3.12 -23.93
C ASP A 71 -8.66 4.14 -24.99
N PRO A 72 -8.15 3.97 -26.09
CA PRO A 72 -8.18 4.94 -27.10
C PRO A 72 -9.44 4.85 -27.84
N ASN A 73 -10.06 3.99 -27.72
CA ASN A 73 -11.13 3.93 -28.48
C ASN A 73 -12.12 3.87 -28.18
#